data_4f697e2b49935d5ad7886bd10810b1c1
#
_entry.id   4f697e2b49935d5ad7886bd10810b1c1
#
_cell.length_a   1.000
_cell.length_b   1.000
_cell.length_c   1.000
_cell.angle_alpha   90.00
_cell.angle_beta   90.00
_cell.angle_gamma   90.00
#
_symmetry.space_group_name_H-M   'P 1'
#
loop_
_entity.id
_entity.type
_entity.pdbx_description
1 polymer ?
#
loop_
_entity_poly.entity_id
_entity_poly.type
_entity_poly.pdbx_seq_one_letter_code
_entity_poly.pdbx_strand_id
1 'polypeptide(L)'
;MLGLAGCGAEKQEIDLNNATWDEIVAAAKGTTVTFYGWGGDENRNNWLNTTVAQHVKEHYDITLEVVGMNIDDILAKLSGEKQAGSKKGSIDMIWINGENFYSAKDNGLLWGPFTEKLPNMANYIDLNDPETLNDFCMPIEGYEAPYAKAQMVMYADTAVTPNLPASAAELMEFAKANPGKVTYPALPDFTGSAFVRNIIYELCGWEQFQTMEADYDTVKAAIEPALEYLRQLNPYLWNEGKTFPDSSNTVDAMFSDGELVMARSYGPFSVATGIDKGIYTETTQTFVFENGTIGNTNYMAIGFNSPNKAGAMVVINAIISGEIQLTQYAQLRELPVVATEKLSAEELAAFDAVDLGKGVLSQAELLAHRLPEMPASLVPIIEQIWLAEVVGK
;
A
#
# COMPACT_ATOMS: atom_id res chain seq x y z
N MET A 1 31.03 13.32 51.81
CA MET A 1 30.44 13.54 50.50
C MET A 1 30.88 12.39 49.62
N LEU A 2 30.00 11.38 49.45
CA LEU A 2 30.24 10.30 48.50
C LEU A 2 29.53 10.68 47.21
N GLY A 3 30.32 10.93 46.15
CA GLY A 3 29.79 11.14 44.81
C GLY A 3 29.36 9.81 44.18
N LEU A 4 28.08 9.66 43.96
CA LEU A 4 27.53 8.63 43.09
C LEU A 4 27.85 9.00 41.65
N ALA A 5 28.91 8.43 41.09
CA ALA A 5 29.13 8.41 39.65
C ALA A 5 28.16 7.40 39.05
N GLY A 6 27.08 7.90 38.46
CA GLY A 6 26.21 7.13 37.58
C GLY A 6 26.97 6.84 36.28
N CYS A 7 27.60 5.66 36.17
CA CYS A 7 28.03 5.11 34.88
C CYS A 7 26.79 4.77 34.08
N GLY A 8 26.34 5.68 33.20
CA GLY A 8 25.56 5.30 32.04
C GLY A 8 26.50 4.49 31.14
N ALA A 9 26.34 3.18 31.11
CA ALA A 9 27.02 2.35 30.12
C ALA A 9 26.60 2.84 28.75
N GLU A 10 27.51 3.41 27.97
CA GLU A 10 27.30 3.61 26.54
C GLU A 10 26.90 2.24 25.96
N LYS A 11 25.68 2.14 25.41
CA LYS A 11 25.28 0.93 24.68
C LYS A 11 26.30 0.73 23.57
N GLN A 12 27.02 -0.38 23.62
CA GLN A 12 28.01 -0.73 22.60
C GLN A 12 27.26 -0.86 21.27
N GLU A 13 27.64 -0.08 20.27
CA GLU A 13 27.08 -0.13 18.94
C GLU A 13 27.40 -1.51 18.33
N ILE A 14 26.38 -2.35 18.13
CA ILE A 14 26.56 -3.68 17.57
C ILE A 14 26.68 -3.62 16.05
N ASP A 15 27.50 -4.47 15.47
CA ASP A 15 27.54 -4.67 14.03
C ASP A 15 26.34 -5.53 13.59
N LEU A 16 25.27 -4.86 13.16
CA LEU A 16 24.04 -5.51 12.74
C LEU A 16 24.22 -6.47 11.55
N ASN A 17 25.27 -6.31 10.76
CA ASN A 17 25.52 -7.20 9.63
C ASN A 17 25.96 -8.59 10.09
N ASN A 18 26.66 -8.69 11.23
CA ASN A 18 27.17 -9.93 11.78
C ASN A 18 26.43 -10.41 13.05
N ALA A 19 25.53 -9.57 13.59
CA ALA A 19 24.76 -9.90 14.79
C ALA A 19 23.77 -11.04 14.58
N THR A 20 23.60 -11.89 15.56
CA THR A 20 22.51 -12.85 15.68
C THR A 20 21.19 -12.15 16.00
N TRP A 21 20.07 -12.83 15.76
CA TRP A 21 18.76 -12.27 16.12
C TRP A 21 18.64 -11.92 17.60
N ASP A 22 19.12 -12.76 18.48
CA ASP A 22 19.08 -12.53 19.93
C ASP A 22 19.90 -11.29 20.33
N GLU A 23 21.04 -11.04 19.70
CA GLU A 23 21.84 -9.83 19.90
C GLU A 23 21.12 -8.58 19.38
N ILE A 24 20.41 -8.68 18.24
CA ILE A 24 19.57 -7.60 17.70
C ILE A 24 18.44 -7.27 18.68
N VAL A 25 17.72 -8.28 19.17
CA VAL A 25 16.65 -8.09 20.17
C VAL A 25 17.20 -7.46 21.45
N ALA A 26 18.35 -7.92 21.94
CA ALA A 26 18.99 -7.35 23.14
C ALA A 26 19.38 -5.87 22.95
N ALA A 27 19.87 -5.50 21.77
CA ALA A 27 20.22 -4.12 21.43
C ALA A 27 18.98 -3.21 21.26
N ALA A 28 17.87 -3.78 20.78
CA ALA A 28 16.60 -3.08 20.61
C ALA A 28 15.91 -2.72 21.94
N LYS A 29 16.19 -3.47 23.00
CA LYS A 29 15.51 -3.32 24.31
C LYS A 29 15.68 -1.92 24.90
N GLY A 30 14.56 -1.32 25.34
CA GLY A 30 14.52 0.02 25.95
C GLY A 30 14.74 1.16 24.94
N THR A 31 14.64 0.89 23.63
CA THR A 31 14.71 1.93 22.59
C THR A 31 13.33 2.51 22.28
N THR A 32 13.34 3.73 21.72
CA THR A 32 12.16 4.32 21.07
C THR A 32 12.36 4.23 19.57
N VAL A 33 11.38 3.67 18.86
CA VAL A 33 11.38 3.53 17.40
C VAL A 33 10.31 4.44 16.82
N THR A 34 10.68 5.31 15.88
CA THR A 34 9.73 6.16 15.14
C THR A 34 9.30 5.47 13.85
N PHE A 35 7.99 5.38 13.64
CA PHE A 35 7.39 4.85 12.40
C PHE A 35 6.64 5.95 11.67
N TYR A 36 7.16 6.35 10.52
CA TYR A 36 6.55 7.36 9.65
C TYR A 36 5.75 6.70 8.53
N GLY A 37 4.55 7.22 8.29
CA GLY A 37 3.68 6.75 7.21
C GLY A 37 2.49 7.68 7.00
N TRP A 38 1.70 7.43 5.98
CA TRP A 38 0.51 8.23 5.71
C TRP A 38 -0.47 8.17 6.88
N GLY A 39 -0.80 9.36 7.40
CA GLY A 39 -1.63 9.50 8.61
C GLY A 39 -3.14 9.62 8.36
N GLY A 40 -3.62 9.48 7.12
CA GLY A 40 -5.02 9.71 6.78
C GLY A 40 -6.00 8.57 7.14
N ASP A 41 -5.51 7.45 7.67
CA ASP A 41 -6.33 6.33 8.14
C ASP A 41 -6.33 6.24 9.67
N GLU A 42 -7.42 6.68 10.29
CA GLU A 42 -7.58 6.66 11.76
C GLU A 42 -7.55 5.23 12.34
N ASN A 43 -8.10 4.24 11.64
CA ASN A 43 -8.12 2.86 12.13
C ASN A 43 -6.69 2.28 12.19
N ARG A 44 -5.92 2.49 11.11
CA ARG A 44 -4.51 2.07 11.05
C ARG A 44 -3.68 2.79 12.11
N ASN A 45 -3.84 4.11 12.23
CA ASN A 45 -3.15 4.87 13.26
C ASN A 45 -3.47 4.36 14.67
N ASN A 46 -4.74 4.06 14.95
CA ASN A 46 -5.16 3.50 16.23
C ASN A 46 -4.55 2.11 16.45
N TRP A 47 -4.60 1.21 15.46
CA TRP A 47 -4.02 -0.13 15.55
C TRP A 47 -2.52 -0.09 15.82
N LEU A 48 -1.77 0.75 15.12
CA LEU A 48 -0.33 0.94 15.33
C LEU A 48 -0.03 1.47 16.74
N ASN A 49 -0.79 2.47 17.21
CA ASN A 49 -0.59 3.12 18.51
C ASN A 49 -1.09 2.30 19.71
N THR A 50 -1.93 1.29 19.48
CA THR A 50 -2.47 0.42 20.54
C THR A 50 -1.94 -1.00 20.40
N THR A 51 -2.42 -1.76 19.41
CA THR A 51 -2.12 -3.20 19.26
C THR A 51 -0.62 -3.45 19.02
N VAL A 52 -0.03 -2.80 18.02
CA VAL A 52 1.39 -3.00 17.70
C VAL A 52 2.27 -2.40 18.79
N ALA A 53 2.00 -1.17 19.23
CA ALA A 53 2.78 -0.51 20.28
C ALA A 53 2.76 -1.28 21.59
N GLN A 54 1.61 -1.82 21.99
CA GLN A 54 1.50 -2.67 23.18
C GLN A 54 2.30 -3.96 23.02
N HIS A 55 2.14 -4.67 21.90
CA HIS A 55 2.86 -5.91 21.63
C HIS A 55 4.37 -5.72 21.71
N VAL A 56 4.93 -4.72 21.00
CA VAL A 56 6.39 -4.50 21.01
C VAL A 56 6.89 -3.98 22.35
N LYS A 57 6.04 -3.28 23.13
CA LYS A 57 6.38 -2.86 24.49
C LYS A 57 6.44 -4.03 25.45
N GLU A 58 5.46 -4.92 25.42
CA GLU A 58 5.36 -6.06 26.34
C GLU A 58 6.41 -7.13 26.05
N HIS A 59 6.65 -7.45 24.77
CA HIS A 59 7.54 -8.53 24.39
C HIS A 59 9.01 -8.12 24.25
N TYR A 60 9.28 -6.86 23.88
CA TYR A 60 10.63 -6.41 23.52
C TYR A 60 11.08 -5.16 24.30
N ASP A 61 10.24 -4.58 25.15
CA ASP A 61 10.49 -3.31 25.86
C ASP A 61 10.85 -2.17 24.89
N ILE A 62 10.24 -2.15 23.69
CA ILE A 62 10.37 -1.09 22.69
C ILE A 62 9.19 -0.12 22.84
N THR A 63 9.47 1.18 22.78
CA THR A 63 8.43 2.21 22.67
C THR A 63 8.27 2.56 21.19
N LEU A 64 7.06 2.36 20.62
CA LEU A 64 6.74 2.73 19.24
C LEU A 64 6.11 4.13 19.21
N GLU A 65 6.65 5.03 18.38
CA GLU A 65 6.09 6.36 18.12
C GLU A 65 5.67 6.43 16.65
N VAL A 66 4.37 6.56 16.39
CA VAL A 66 3.81 6.64 15.04
C VAL A 66 3.64 8.09 14.64
N VAL A 67 4.16 8.46 13.46
CA VAL A 67 4.12 9.82 12.92
C VAL A 67 3.44 9.83 11.57
N GLY A 68 2.25 10.47 11.48
CA GLY A 68 1.55 10.69 10.22
C GLY A 68 2.25 11.76 9.39
N MET A 69 2.72 11.39 8.19
CA MET A 69 3.40 12.29 7.26
C MET A 69 3.25 11.76 5.84
N ASN A 70 3.08 12.64 4.85
CA ASN A 70 3.04 12.24 3.45
C ASN A 70 4.41 11.74 2.99
N ILE A 71 4.42 10.81 2.04
CA ILE A 71 5.67 10.17 1.59
C ILE A 71 6.67 11.18 0.99
N ASP A 72 6.21 12.18 0.25
CA ASP A 72 7.07 13.22 -0.31
C ASP A 72 7.83 14.00 0.78
N ASP A 73 7.14 14.34 1.87
CA ASP A 73 7.73 15.02 3.02
C ASP A 73 8.73 14.12 3.75
N ILE A 74 8.44 12.82 3.87
CA ILE A 74 9.34 11.82 4.44
C ILE A 74 10.63 11.73 3.61
N LEU A 75 10.50 11.58 2.29
CA LEU A 75 11.65 11.48 1.39
C LEU A 75 12.44 12.78 1.34
N ALA A 76 11.78 13.94 1.33
CA ALA A 76 12.44 15.24 1.42
C ALA A 76 13.24 15.39 2.72
N LYS A 77 12.69 14.92 3.85
CA LYS A 77 13.36 14.94 5.16
C LYS A 77 14.60 14.04 5.18
N LEU A 78 14.49 12.79 4.69
CA LEU A 78 15.63 11.87 4.58
C LEU A 78 16.71 12.45 3.66
N SER A 79 16.31 13.00 2.51
CA SER A 79 17.23 13.65 1.57
C SER A 79 17.95 14.85 2.21
N GLY A 80 17.23 15.70 2.93
CA GLY A 80 17.79 16.83 3.67
C GLY A 80 18.79 16.39 4.75
N GLU A 81 18.46 15.34 5.51
CA GLU A 81 19.39 14.77 6.50
C GLU A 81 20.65 14.20 5.83
N LYS A 82 20.51 13.56 4.67
CA LYS A 82 21.65 13.04 3.89
C LYS A 82 22.54 14.16 3.37
N GLN A 83 21.95 15.21 2.78
CA GLN A 83 22.69 16.39 2.31
C GLN A 83 23.42 17.10 3.44
N ALA A 84 22.82 17.15 4.62
CA ALA A 84 23.45 17.70 5.83
C ALA A 84 24.55 16.82 6.43
N GLY A 85 24.76 15.60 5.92
CA GLY A 85 25.70 14.61 6.46
C GLY A 85 25.31 14.12 7.86
N SER A 86 24.04 14.13 8.20
CA SER A 86 23.54 13.70 9.50
C SER A 86 23.76 12.21 9.70
N LYS A 87 24.54 11.87 10.74
CA LYS A 87 24.83 10.46 11.12
C LYS A 87 23.71 9.83 11.94
N LYS A 88 22.87 10.64 12.58
CA LYS A 88 21.71 10.22 13.35
C LYS A 88 20.50 10.95 12.84
N GLY A 89 19.58 10.20 12.21
CA GLY A 89 18.34 10.71 11.68
C GLY A 89 17.24 10.80 12.72
N SER A 90 16.11 11.30 12.29
CA SER A 90 14.89 11.37 13.11
C SER A 90 13.86 10.33 12.69
N ILE A 91 14.13 9.54 11.65
CA ILE A 91 13.24 8.54 11.09
C ILE A 91 13.89 7.16 11.25
N ASP A 92 13.24 6.27 11.99
CA ASP A 92 13.74 4.90 12.14
C ASP A 92 13.19 4.00 11.05
N MET A 93 11.87 3.94 10.89
CA MET A 93 11.24 3.15 9.84
C MET A 93 10.13 3.93 9.15
N ILE A 94 9.84 3.53 7.92
CA ILE A 94 8.83 4.15 7.06
C ILE A 94 7.93 3.10 6.42
N TRP A 95 6.68 3.48 6.17
CA TRP A 95 5.79 2.79 5.26
C TRP A 95 6.03 3.32 3.85
N ILE A 96 6.26 2.44 2.88
CA ILE A 96 6.69 2.82 1.52
C ILE A 96 6.22 1.79 0.49
N ASN A 97 6.09 2.20 -0.77
CA ASN A 97 5.90 1.31 -1.90
C ASN A 97 6.19 2.04 -3.24
N GLY A 98 6.29 1.24 -4.31
CA GLY A 98 6.29 1.68 -5.70
C GLY A 98 7.46 2.60 -6.07
N GLU A 99 7.14 3.65 -6.82
CA GLU A 99 8.12 4.64 -7.27
C GLU A 99 8.85 5.34 -6.12
N ASN A 100 8.22 5.40 -4.95
CA ASN A 100 8.83 5.99 -3.76
C ASN A 100 9.96 5.12 -3.21
N PHE A 101 9.77 3.78 -3.20
CA PHE A 101 10.83 2.85 -2.86
C PHE A 101 11.96 2.91 -3.88
N TYR A 102 11.62 2.87 -5.17
CA TYR A 102 12.60 3.04 -6.25
C TYR A 102 13.46 4.29 -6.04
N SER A 103 12.81 5.45 -5.88
CA SER A 103 13.50 6.73 -5.66
C SER A 103 14.34 6.73 -4.38
N ALA A 104 13.78 6.23 -3.27
CA ALA A 104 14.49 6.20 -1.98
C ALA A 104 15.73 5.31 -2.03
N LYS A 105 15.64 4.14 -2.67
CA LYS A 105 16.75 3.20 -2.80
C LYS A 105 17.84 3.74 -3.71
N ASP A 106 17.49 4.26 -4.90
CA ASP A 106 18.43 4.83 -5.86
C ASP A 106 19.20 6.01 -5.27
N ASN A 107 18.52 6.86 -4.48
CA ASN A 107 19.14 7.97 -3.78
C ASN A 107 19.85 7.56 -2.47
N GLY A 108 19.88 6.28 -2.11
CA GLY A 108 20.54 5.76 -0.91
C GLY A 108 19.96 6.34 0.38
N LEU A 109 18.64 6.51 0.46
CA LEU A 109 17.92 7.01 1.62
C LEU A 109 17.48 5.89 2.58
N LEU A 110 17.70 4.63 2.20
CA LEU A 110 17.34 3.45 2.98
C LEU A 110 18.58 2.73 3.51
N TRP A 111 18.41 2.06 4.64
CA TRP A 111 19.39 1.15 5.20
C TRP A 111 18.98 -0.30 4.96
N GLY A 112 19.93 -1.12 4.49
CA GLY A 112 19.74 -2.54 4.18
C GLY A 112 20.98 -3.13 3.53
N PRO A 113 20.94 -4.42 3.12
CA PRO A 113 19.80 -5.33 3.30
C PRO A 113 19.64 -5.79 4.75
N PHE A 114 18.40 -6.03 5.20
CA PHE A 114 18.15 -6.46 6.58
C PHE A 114 17.14 -7.62 6.69
N THR A 115 16.33 -7.87 5.67
CA THR A 115 15.18 -8.79 5.78
C THR A 115 15.58 -10.24 6.02
N GLU A 116 16.72 -10.68 5.51
CA GLU A 116 17.24 -12.04 5.74
C GLU A 116 17.51 -12.34 7.22
N LYS A 117 17.68 -11.30 8.04
CA LYS A 117 17.89 -11.42 9.49
C LYS A 117 16.60 -11.51 10.29
N LEU A 118 15.45 -11.25 9.67
CA LEU A 118 14.15 -11.30 10.32
C LEU A 118 13.61 -12.74 10.32
N PRO A 119 13.47 -13.41 11.48
CA PRO A 119 12.97 -14.79 11.51
C PRO A 119 11.61 -14.96 10.83
N ASN A 120 10.73 -13.96 10.96
CA ASN A 120 9.37 -14.04 10.43
C ASN A 120 9.28 -13.89 8.91
N MET A 121 10.32 -13.40 8.23
CA MET A 121 10.43 -13.53 6.78
C MET A 121 10.45 -15.01 6.35
N ALA A 122 11.24 -15.83 7.02
CA ALA A 122 11.30 -17.26 6.73
C ALA A 122 10.06 -18.02 7.25
N ASN A 123 9.53 -17.62 8.41
CA ASN A 123 8.43 -18.32 9.07
C ASN A 123 7.08 -18.09 8.42
N TYR A 124 6.81 -16.90 7.90
CA TYR A 124 5.48 -16.49 7.47
C TYR A 124 5.38 -16.00 6.02
N ILE A 125 6.46 -15.53 5.42
CA ILE A 125 6.42 -14.91 4.08
C ILE A 125 6.81 -15.91 3.01
N ASP A 126 6.04 -15.99 1.91
CA ASP A 126 6.46 -16.78 0.75
C ASP A 126 7.59 -16.06 0.01
N LEU A 127 8.81 -16.57 0.16
CA LEU A 127 10.00 -16.04 -0.49
C LEU A 127 10.15 -16.52 -1.95
N ASN A 128 9.16 -17.23 -2.50
CA ASN A 128 9.10 -17.60 -3.91
C ASN A 128 8.02 -16.79 -4.67
N ASP A 129 7.19 -16.05 -3.96
CA ASP A 129 6.18 -15.18 -4.57
C ASP A 129 6.87 -13.94 -5.18
N PRO A 130 6.84 -13.79 -6.52
CA PRO A 130 7.47 -12.63 -7.17
C PRO A 130 6.89 -11.29 -6.69
N GLU A 131 5.60 -11.23 -6.33
CA GLU A 131 4.97 -10.02 -5.81
C GLU A 131 5.55 -9.61 -4.45
N THR A 132 5.89 -10.59 -3.62
CA THR A 132 6.50 -10.33 -2.31
C THR A 132 7.95 -9.83 -2.43
N LEU A 133 8.66 -10.27 -3.47
CA LEU A 133 10.08 -9.98 -3.68
C LEU A 133 10.34 -8.78 -4.60
N ASN A 134 9.28 -8.20 -5.17
CA ASN A 134 9.39 -7.04 -6.05
C ASN A 134 8.32 -6.02 -5.69
N ASP A 135 8.74 -4.78 -5.52
CA ASP A 135 7.85 -3.64 -5.39
C ASP A 135 7.76 -2.92 -6.73
N PHE A 136 6.58 -2.90 -7.34
CA PHE A 136 6.35 -2.38 -8.70
C PHE A 136 7.43 -2.88 -9.70
N CYS A 137 7.60 -4.19 -9.76
CA CYS A 137 8.60 -4.90 -10.56
C CYS A 137 10.06 -4.61 -10.20
N MET A 138 10.35 -3.83 -9.18
CA MET A 138 11.71 -3.60 -8.71
C MET A 138 12.08 -4.57 -7.59
N PRO A 139 13.17 -5.33 -7.70
CA PRO A 139 13.62 -6.23 -6.64
C PRO A 139 13.87 -5.46 -5.34
N ILE A 140 13.26 -5.94 -4.24
CA ILE A 140 13.41 -5.32 -2.92
C ILE A 140 14.84 -5.49 -2.35
N GLU A 141 15.55 -6.54 -2.76
CA GLU A 141 16.96 -6.83 -2.37
C GLU A 141 17.20 -6.74 -0.86
N GLY A 142 16.17 -7.04 -0.07
CA GLY A 142 16.25 -7.03 1.39
C GLY A 142 16.19 -5.65 2.05
N TYR A 143 15.87 -4.57 1.31
CA TYR A 143 15.77 -3.20 1.84
C TYR A 143 14.41 -2.84 2.41
N GLU A 144 13.41 -3.66 2.15
CA GLU A 144 12.06 -3.50 2.71
C GLU A 144 11.43 -4.85 2.99
N ALA A 145 10.52 -4.90 3.96
CA ALA A 145 9.75 -6.07 4.35
C ALA A 145 8.26 -5.83 4.10
N PRO A 146 7.49 -6.85 3.68
CA PRO A 146 6.07 -6.68 3.37
C PRO A 146 5.27 -6.27 4.62
N TYR A 147 4.22 -5.45 4.42
CA TYR A 147 3.35 -4.93 5.48
C TYR A 147 1.92 -5.42 5.32
N ALA A 148 1.32 -5.19 4.16
CA ALA A 148 -0.03 -5.60 3.79
C ALA A 148 -0.15 -5.70 2.27
N LYS A 149 -1.06 -6.54 1.79
CA LYS A 149 -1.45 -6.56 0.37
C LYS A 149 -2.65 -5.66 0.15
N ALA A 150 -2.68 -4.99 -1.00
CA ALA A 150 -3.79 -4.17 -1.45
C ALA A 150 -4.19 -4.58 -2.86
N GLN A 151 -5.44 -4.32 -3.25
CA GLN A 151 -5.92 -4.56 -4.60
C GLN A 151 -6.98 -3.52 -4.94
N MET A 152 -6.88 -2.93 -6.11
CA MET A 152 -7.90 -1.99 -6.56
C MET A 152 -9.23 -2.71 -6.75
N VAL A 153 -10.26 -2.16 -6.14
CA VAL A 153 -11.65 -2.59 -6.32
C VAL A 153 -12.51 -1.39 -6.71
N MET A 154 -13.60 -1.68 -7.36
CA MET A 154 -14.69 -0.73 -7.61
C MET A 154 -15.88 -1.10 -6.74
N TYR A 155 -16.74 -0.14 -6.45
CA TYR A 155 -17.97 -0.38 -5.70
C TYR A 155 -19.09 0.56 -6.14
N ALA A 156 -20.32 0.05 -6.01
CA ALA A 156 -21.54 0.79 -6.34
C ALA A 156 -22.71 0.32 -5.47
N ASP A 157 -23.73 1.15 -5.31
CA ASP A 157 -24.96 0.75 -4.65
C ASP A 157 -25.87 -0.01 -5.62
N THR A 158 -26.04 -1.32 -5.39
CA THR A 158 -26.85 -2.20 -6.25
C THR A 158 -28.36 -1.91 -6.18
N ALA A 159 -28.82 -1.15 -5.19
CA ALA A 159 -30.21 -0.63 -5.19
C ALA A 159 -30.39 0.49 -6.21
N VAL A 160 -29.33 1.21 -6.57
CA VAL A 160 -29.33 2.28 -7.57
C VAL A 160 -28.87 1.77 -8.93
N THR A 161 -27.83 0.97 -8.96
CA THR A 161 -27.21 0.41 -10.18
C THR A 161 -27.05 -1.10 -10.05
N PRO A 162 -28.09 -1.91 -10.36
CA PRO A 162 -28.10 -3.34 -10.09
C PRO A 162 -27.12 -4.15 -10.97
N ASN A 163 -26.70 -3.60 -12.11
CA ASN A 163 -25.76 -4.27 -13.02
C ASN A 163 -24.38 -3.62 -12.87
N LEU A 164 -23.46 -4.33 -12.24
CA LEU A 164 -22.08 -3.87 -12.04
C LEU A 164 -21.23 -4.22 -13.27
N PRO A 165 -20.37 -3.32 -13.77
CA PRO A 165 -19.58 -3.58 -14.96
C PRO A 165 -18.42 -4.54 -14.66
N ALA A 166 -18.32 -5.61 -15.44
CA ALA A 166 -17.27 -6.62 -15.34
C ALA A 166 -16.09 -6.42 -16.32
N SER A 167 -16.14 -5.36 -17.14
CA SER A 167 -15.12 -5.04 -18.14
C SER A 167 -15.10 -3.54 -18.48
N ALA A 168 -14.05 -3.08 -19.16
CA ALA A 168 -14.02 -1.70 -19.67
C ALA A 168 -15.18 -1.42 -20.66
N ALA A 169 -15.57 -2.40 -21.49
CA ALA A 169 -16.70 -2.24 -22.40
C ALA A 169 -18.02 -2.01 -21.63
N GLU A 170 -18.26 -2.80 -20.58
CA GLU A 170 -19.44 -2.63 -19.73
C GLU A 170 -19.37 -1.36 -18.88
N LEU A 171 -18.18 -0.94 -18.45
CA LEU A 171 -17.99 0.35 -17.76
C LEU A 171 -18.37 1.53 -18.67
N MET A 172 -18.08 1.45 -19.97
CA MET A 172 -18.53 2.46 -20.93
C MET A 172 -20.06 2.55 -20.99
N GLU A 173 -20.74 1.40 -21.08
CA GLU A 173 -22.21 1.36 -21.10
C GLU A 173 -22.82 1.80 -19.75
N PHE A 174 -22.17 1.45 -18.64
CA PHE A 174 -22.54 1.91 -17.31
C PHE A 174 -22.44 3.45 -17.19
N ALA A 175 -21.35 4.05 -17.68
CA ALA A 175 -21.18 5.50 -17.68
C ALA A 175 -22.19 6.20 -18.58
N LYS A 176 -22.50 5.64 -19.76
CA LYS A 176 -23.56 6.15 -20.67
C LYS A 176 -24.95 6.11 -20.03
N ALA A 177 -25.24 5.08 -19.24
CA ALA A 177 -26.49 4.95 -18.50
C ALA A 177 -26.58 5.90 -17.30
N ASN A 178 -25.42 6.36 -16.79
CA ASN A 178 -25.31 7.23 -15.59
C ASN A 178 -24.46 8.48 -15.91
N PRO A 179 -24.84 9.32 -16.89
CA PRO A 179 -24.00 10.42 -17.35
C PRO A 179 -23.76 11.44 -16.24
N GLY A 180 -22.48 11.83 -16.09
CA GLY A 180 -22.04 12.77 -15.07
C GLY A 180 -21.94 12.20 -13.65
N LYS A 181 -22.22 10.90 -13.46
CA LYS A 181 -22.22 10.24 -12.14
C LYS A 181 -21.12 9.20 -11.96
N VAL A 182 -20.17 9.14 -12.87
CA VAL A 182 -18.98 8.28 -12.82
C VAL A 182 -17.75 9.17 -12.95
N THR A 183 -16.72 8.95 -12.17
CA THR A 183 -15.42 9.62 -12.29
C THR A 183 -14.34 8.79 -11.61
N TYR A 184 -13.11 9.26 -11.68
CA TYR A 184 -11.96 8.76 -10.93
C TYR A 184 -11.10 9.96 -10.48
N PRO A 185 -10.21 9.79 -9.48
CA PRO A 185 -9.34 10.88 -9.05
C PRO A 185 -8.37 11.31 -10.14
N ALA A 186 -8.03 12.60 -10.17
CA ALA A 186 -6.95 13.11 -11.02
C ALA A 186 -5.63 12.44 -10.67
N LEU A 187 -4.82 12.10 -11.68
CA LEU A 187 -3.45 11.68 -11.45
C LEU A 187 -2.62 12.90 -10.97
N PRO A 188 -1.68 12.76 -10.04
CA PRO A 188 -1.06 11.49 -9.61
C PRO A 188 -1.69 10.83 -8.37
N ASP A 189 -2.97 11.10 -8.01
CA ASP A 189 -3.61 10.33 -6.94
C ASP A 189 -3.39 8.83 -7.18
N PHE A 190 -2.96 8.10 -6.15
CA PHE A 190 -2.55 6.71 -6.27
C PHE A 190 -3.66 5.81 -6.84
N THR A 191 -4.90 5.98 -6.37
CA THR A 191 -6.06 5.20 -6.83
C THR A 191 -6.51 5.62 -8.23
N GLY A 192 -6.42 6.92 -8.56
CA GLY A 192 -6.67 7.42 -9.91
C GLY A 192 -5.66 6.88 -10.92
N SER A 193 -4.38 6.93 -10.59
CA SER A 193 -3.29 6.37 -11.39
C SER A 193 -3.45 4.86 -11.59
N ALA A 194 -3.80 4.12 -10.53
CA ALA A 194 -4.09 2.70 -10.60
C ALA A 194 -5.30 2.38 -11.51
N PHE A 195 -6.36 3.18 -11.46
CA PHE A 195 -7.50 3.00 -12.35
C PHE A 195 -7.11 3.15 -13.81
N VAL A 196 -6.33 4.17 -14.16
CA VAL A 196 -5.85 4.36 -15.55
C VAL A 196 -4.98 3.18 -15.98
N ARG A 197 -4.06 2.72 -15.13
CA ARG A 197 -3.24 1.52 -15.41
C ARG A 197 -4.09 0.26 -15.55
N ASN A 198 -5.16 0.14 -14.78
CA ASN A 198 -6.08 -0.99 -14.91
C ASN A 198 -6.84 -0.97 -16.25
N ILE A 199 -7.28 0.20 -16.72
CA ILE A 199 -7.87 0.35 -18.07
C ILE A 199 -6.83 0.02 -19.16
N ILE A 200 -5.57 0.40 -18.96
CA ILE A 200 -4.48 0.01 -19.86
C ILE A 200 -4.34 -1.52 -19.91
N TYR A 201 -4.32 -2.19 -18.78
CA TYR A 201 -4.21 -3.65 -18.69
C TYR A 201 -5.40 -4.36 -19.34
N GLU A 202 -6.60 -3.86 -19.09
CA GLU A 202 -7.85 -4.41 -19.65
C GLU A 202 -7.87 -4.35 -21.17
N LEU A 203 -7.33 -3.30 -21.79
CA LEU A 203 -7.42 -3.06 -23.23
C LEU A 203 -6.15 -3.43 -24.00
N CYS A 204 -5.00 -3.43 -23.34
CA CYS A 204 -3.70 -3.64 -23.97
C CYS A 204 -3.00 -4.93 -23.52
N GLY A 205 -3.53 -5.62 -22.49
CA GLY A 205 -2.85 -6.74 -21.82
C GLY A 205 -1.78 -6.23 -20.85
N TRP A 206 -1.50 -6.99 -19.78
CA TRP A 206 -0.57 -6.57 -18.73
C TRP A 206 0.87 -7.05 -18.97
N GLU A 207 1.05 -8.20 -19.64
CA GLU A 207 2.33 -8.90 -19.75
C GLU A 207 3.41 -8.06 -20.43
N GLN A 208 3.02 -7.30 -21.47
CA GLN A 208 3.97 -6.47 -22.21
C GLN A 208 4.60 -5.35 -21.38
N PHE A 209 3.91 -4.89 -20.36
CA PHE A 209 4.38 -3.78 -19.53
C PHE A 209 5.39 -4.23 -18.47
N GLN A 210 5.43 -5.53 -18.12
CA GLN A 210 6.31 -6.03 -17.05
C GLN A 210 7.80 -5.84 -17.34
N THR A 211 8.17 -5.75 -18.63
CA THR A 211 9.55 -5.59 -19.08
C THR A 211 9.73 -4.43 -20.06
N MET A 212 8.73 -3.55 -20.15
CA MET A 212 8.77 -2.42 -21.08
C MET A 212 9.80 -1.39 -20.64
N GLU A 213 10.58 -0.87 -21.59
CA GLU A 213 11.48 0.26 -21.34
C GLU A 213 10.69 1.55 -21.07
N ALA A 214 11.17 2.34 -20.13
CA ALA A 214 10.56 3.61 -19.72
C ALA A 214 10.89 4.73 -20.74
N ASP A 215 10.38 4.58 -21.96
CA ASP A 215 10.49 5.57 -23.04
C ASP A 215 9.11 6.14 -23.37
N TYR A 216 8.99 7.47 -23.40
CA TYR A 216 7.70 8.16 -23.55
C TYR A 216 6.94 7.76 -24.83
N ASP A 217 7.63 7.72 -25.97
CA ASP A 217 6.97 7.44 -27.27
C ASP A 217 6.58 5.96 -27.37
N THR A 218 7.42 5.07 -26.84
CA THR A 218 7.14 3.63 -26.76
C THR A 218 5.93 3.36 -25.88
N VAL A 219 5.90 3.92 -24.66
CA VAL A 219 4.78 3.77 -23.73
C VAL A 219 3.49 4.36 -24.34
N LYS A 220 3.56 5.58 -24.88
CA LYS A 220 2.41 6.23 -25.52
C LYS A 220 1.82 5.39 -26.63
N ALA A 221 2.65 4.85 -27.51
CA ALA A 221 2.20 3.98 -28.61
C ALA A 221 1.54 2.69 -28.07
N ALA A 222 2.09 2.09 -27.03
CA ALA A 222 1.56 0.86 -26.45
C ALA A 222 0.20 1.04 -25.75
N ILE A 223 -0.04 2.21 -25.14
CA ILE A 223 -1.28 2.49 -24.39
C ILE A 223 -2.34 3.23 -25.21
N GLU A 224 -2.10 3.54 -26.49
CA GLU A 224 -3.03 4.31 -27.32
C GLU A 224 -4.47 3.76 -27.33
N PRO A 225 -4.73 2.43 -27.36
CA PRO A 225 -6.10 1.91 -27.23
C PRO A 225 -6.81 2.33 -25.94
N ALA A 226 -6.08 2.40 -24.83
CA ALA A 226 -6.61 2.84 -23.55
C ALA A 226 -6.82 4.37 -23.52
N LEU A 227 -5.93 5.14 -24.12
CA LEU A 227 -6.09 6.59 -24.24
C LEU A 227 -7.34 6.94 -25.06
N GLU A 228 -7.54 6.26 -26.18
CA GLU A 228 -8.74 6.44 -27.02
C GLU A 228 -10.02 6.10 -26.24
N TYR A 229 -10.01 4.98 -25.50
CA TYR A 229 -11.13 4.61 -24.64
C TYR A 229 -11.43 5.69 -23.58
N LEU A 230 -10.41 6.20 -22.90
CA LEU A 230 -10.58 7.23 -21.86
C LEU A 230 -11.13 8.54 -22.44
N ARG A 231 -10.68 8.94 -23.64
CA ARG A 231 -11.25 10.09 -24.38
C ARG A 231 -12.72 9.88 -24.73
N GLN A 232 -13.07 8.67 -25.17
CA GLN A 232 -14.49 8.33 -25.47
C GLN A 232 -15.34 8.23 -24.21
N LEU A 233 -14.75 7.90 -23.07
CA LEU A 233 -15.44 7.85 -21.77
C LEU A 233 -15.72 9.26 -21.20
N ASN A 234 -14.83 10.21 -21.42
CA ASN A 234 -14.87 11.57 -20.88
C ASN A 234 -16.25 12.25 -20.97
N PRO A 235 -16.97 12.26 -22.11
CA PRO A 235 -18.27 12.93 -22.23
C PRO A 235 -19.34 12.42 -21.25
N TYR A 236 -19.17 11.22 -20.70
CA TYR A 236 -20.11 10.59 -19.77
C TYR A 236 -19.68 10.70 -18.32
N LEU A 237 -18.43 11.13 -18.08
CA LEU A 237 -17.90 11.31 -16.74
C LEU A 237 -18.42 12.60 -16.08
N TRP A 238 -18.24 12.65 -14.76
CA TRP A 238 -18.44 13.88 -13.99
C TRP A 238 -17.65 15.03 -14.63
N ASN A 239 -18.28 16.19 -14.72
CA ASN A 239 -17.74 17.37 -15.41
C ASN A 239 -17.24 17.10 -16.85
N GLU A 240 -17.82 16.08 -17.52
CA GLU A 240 -17.47 15.69 -18.90
C GLU A 240 -15.97 15.41 -19.11
N GLY A 241 -15.26 14.95 -18.09
CA GLY A 241 -13.81 14.70 -18.15
C GLY A 241 -12.93 15.94 -18.36
N LYS A 242 -13.49 17.15 -18.20
CA LYS A 242 -12.75 18.41 -18.29
C LYS A 242 -11.84 18.63 -17.09
N THR A 243 -12.28 18.18 -15.93
CA THR A 243 -11.53 18.13 -14.67
C THR A 243 -11.91 16.86 -13.93
N PHE A 244 -11.09 16.47 -12.97
CA PHE A 244 -11.27 15.30 -12.14
C PHE A 244 -11.15 15.70 -10.66
N PRO A 245 -11.80 14.99 -9.71
CA PRO A 245 -11.59 15.21 -8.29
C PRO A 245 -10.10 15.06 -7.92
N ASP A 246 -9.64 15.81 -6.95
CA ASP A 246 -8.22 15.90 -6.57
C ASP A 246 -7.69 14.66 -5.82
N SER A 247 -8.60 13.86 -5.25
CA SER A 247 -8.21 12.72 -4.42
C SER A 247 -9.28 11.63 -4.37
N SER A 248 -8.86 10.42 -4.01
CA SER A 248 -9.76 9.31 -3.72
C SER A 248 -10.72 9.62 -2.57
N ASN A 249 -10.29 10.35 -1.55
CA ASN A 249 -11.16 10.78 -0.46
C ASN A 249 -12.31 11.69 -0.94
N THR A 250 -12.03 12.58 -1.92
CA THR A 250 -13.06 13.42 -2.54
C THR A 250 -14.06 12.57 -3.32
N VAL A 251 -13.58 11.58 -4.10
CA VAL A 251 -14.47 10.66 -4.83
C VAL A 251 -15.35 9.84 -3.88
N ASP A 252 -14.79 9.36 -2.75
CA ASP A 252 -15.54 8.63 -1.73
C ASP A 252 -16.63 9.49 -1.09
N ALA A 253 -16.32 10.76 -0.78
CA ALA A 253 -17.32 11.71 -0.27
C ALA A 253 -18.44 11.96 -1.28
N MET A 254 -18.12 12.18 -2.56
CA MET A 254 -19.11 12.37 -3.63
C MET A 254 -19.98 11.12 -3.82
N PHE A 255 -19.44 9.93 -3.66
CA PHE A 255 -20.22 8.69 -3.70
C PHE A 255 -21.18 8.58 -2.50
N SER A 256 -20.67 8.82 -1.29
CA SER A 256 -21.51 8.76 -0.08
C SER A 256 -22.63 9.80 -0.07
N ASP A 257 -22.41 10.97 -0.67
CA ASP A 257 -23.39 12.04 -0.83
C ASP A 257 -24.41 11.78 -1.98
N GLY A 258 -24.19 10.70 -2.77
CA GLY A 258 -25.04 10.31 -3.90
C GLY A 258 -24.84 11.17 -5.17
N GLU A 259 -23.77 11.96 -5.23
CA GLU A 259 -23.36 12.67 -6.43
C GLU A 259 -22.81 11.69 -7.48
N LEU A 260 -22.10 10.65 -7.05
CA LEU A 260 -21.62 9.56 -7.88
C LEU A 260 -22.39 8.26 -7.59
N VAL A 261 -22.46 7.36 -8.57
CA VAL A 261 -23.06 6.03 -8.43
C VAL A 261 -22.02 4.92 -8.32
N MET A 262 -20.75 5.23 -8.53
CA MET A 262 -19.62 4.31 -8.44
C MET A 262 -18.39 5.05 -7.92
N ALA A 263 -17.64 4.37 -7.05
CA ALA A 263 -16.33 4.79 -6.63
C ALA A 263 -15.34 3.62 -6.64
N ARG A 264 -14.16 3.81 -6.12
CA ARG A 264 -13.08 2.80 -6.09
C ARG A 264 -12.17 2.99 -4.90
N SER A 265 -11.55 1.89 -4.48
CA SER A 265 -10.59 1.89 -3.38
C SER A 265 -9.44 0.92 -3.68
N TYR A 266 -8.29 1.19 -3.10
CA TYR A 266 -7.18 0.24 -3.05
C TYR A 266 -7.25 -0.67 -1.82
N GLY A 267 -8.12 -0.36 -0.86
CA GLY A 267 -8.46 -1.23 0.25
C GLY A 267 -9.65 -2.13 -0.14
N PRO A 268 -9.44 -3.42 -0.41
CA PRO A 268 -10.45 -4.30 -1.00
C PRO A 268 -11.68 -4.50 -0.10
N PHE A 269 -11.55 -4.24 1.20
CA PHE A 269 -12.62 -4.40 2.18
C PHE A 269 -13.16 -3.06 2.73
N SER A 270 -12.82 -1.94 2.08
CA SER A 270 -13.24 -0.58 2.49
C SER A 270 -14.77 -0.42 2.54
N VAL A 271 -15.50 -1.10 1.65
CA VAL A 271 -16.98 -1.06 1.61
C VAL A 271 -17.57 -1.58 2.92
N ALA A 272 -17.07 -2.69 3.45
CA ALA A 272 -17.57 -3.22 4.72
C ALA A 272 -17.36 -2.22 5.87
N THR A 273 -16.20 -1.57 5.91
CA THR A 273 -15.92 -0.51 6.89
C THR A 273 -16.87 0.69 6.73
N GLY A 274 -17.17 1.08 5.50
CA GLY A 274 -18.12 2.15 5.19
C GLY A 274 -19.55 1.80 5.59
N ILE A 275 -19.99 0.55 5.38
CA ILE A 275 -21.30 0.05 5.82
C ILE A 275 -21.40 0.04 7.36
N ASP A 276 -20.38 -0.49 8.05
CA ASP A 276 -20.35 -0.56 9.51
C ASP A 276 -20.40 0.84 10.16
N LYS A 277 -19.79 1.84 9.51
CA LYS A 277 -19.82 3.24 9.94
C LYS A 277 -21.09 3.99 9.53
N GLY A 278 -21.98 3.35 8.77
CA GLY A 278 -23.19 3.98 8.23
C GLY A 278 -22.91 5.05 7.16
N ILE A 279 -21.73 5.03 6.54
CA ILE A 279 -21.32 5.92 5.44
C ILE A 279 -21.92 5.41 4.13
N TYR A 280 -21.92 4.08 3.93
CA TYR A 280 -22.49 3.43 2.76
C TYR A 280 -23.77 2.66 3.13
N THR A 281 -24.64 2.46 2.15
CA THR A 281 -25.83 1.62 2.28
C THR A 281 -25.46 0.15 2.38
N GLU A 282 -26.30 -0.67 2.98
CA GLU A 282 -26.10 -2.13 3.05
C GLU A 282 -26.14 -2.83 1.68
N THR A 283 -26.61 -2.13 0.65
CA THR A 283 -26.67 -2.59 -0.73
C THR A 283 -25.45 -2.22 -1.56
N THR A 284 -24.49 -1.50 -0.97
CA THR A 284 -23.20 -1.21 -1.61
C THR A 284 -22.40 -2.52 -1.75
N GLN A 285 -21.91 -2.80 -2.96
CA GLN A 285 -21.18 -4.01 -3.31
C GLN A 285 -19.86 -3.68 -3.99
N THR A 286 -18.82 -4.35 -3.57
CA THR A 286 -17.50 -4.36 -4.22
C THR A 286 -17.51 -5.29 -5.43
N PHE A 287 -16.82 -4.89 -6.48
CA PHE A 287 -16.60 -5.72 -7.69
C PHE A 287 -15.23 -5.42 -8.31
N VAL A 288 -14.79 -6.33 -9.15
CA VAL A 288 -13.57 -6.25 -9.97
C VAL A 288 -13.90 -6.60 -11.42
N PHE A 289 -13.00 -6.28 -12.36
CA PHE A 289 -13.17 -6.76 -13.74
C PHE A 289 -12.88 -8.28 -13.83
N GLU A 290 -13.51 -8.95 -14.81
CA GLU A 290 -13.27 -10.38 -15.06
C GLU A 290 -11.81 -10.67 -15.39
N ASN A 291 -11.16 -9.79 -16.16
CA ASN A 291 -9.73 -9.92 -16.48
C ASN A 291 -8.82 -9.56 -15.30
N GLY A 292 -9.37 -9.05 -14.23
CA GLY A 292 -8.68 -8.72 -12.99
C GLY A 292 -8.44 -7.23 -12.76
N THR A 293 -7.95 -6.94 -11.57
CA THR A 293 -7.55 -5.59 -11.14
C THR A 293 -6.16 -5.62 -10.51
N ILE A 294 -5.46 -4.52 -10.66
CA ILE A 294 -4.10 -4.36 -10.15
C ILE A 294 -4.09 -4.47 -8.63
N GLY A 295 -3.16 -5.28 -8.12
CA GLY A 295 -2.83 -5.38 -6.71
C GLY A 295 -1.35 -5.17 -6.47
N ASN A 296 -1.00 -4.70 -5.27
CA ASN A 296 0.37 -4.53 -4.84
C ASN A 296 0.57 -4.92 -3.38
N THR A 297 1.82 -5.01 -2.98
CA THR A 297 2.21 -5.13 -1.58
C THR A 297 2.72 -3.78 -1.10
N ASN A 298 2.34 -3.40 0.12
CA ASN A 298 2.92 -2.28 0.84
C ASN A 298 4.03 -2.79 1.73
N TYR A 299 5.05 -1.97 1.98
CA TYR A 299 6.26 -2.40 2.66
C TYR A 299 6.65 -1.48 3.81
N MET A 300 7.63 -1.95 4.58
CA MET A 300 8.31 -1.20 5.63
C MET A 300 9.80 -1.19 5.35
N ALA A 301 10.41 -0.02 5.35
CA ALA A 301 11.85 0.17 5.17
C ALA A 301 12.47 0.91 6.35
N ILE A 302 13.79 0.87 6.46
CA ILE A 302 14.56 1.54 7.53
C ILE A 302 15.33 2.72 6.94
N GLY A 303 15.24 3.89 7.58
CA GLY A 303 15.98 5.08 7.15
C GLY A 303 17.50 4.87 7.21
N PHE A 304 18.24 5.40 6.22
CA PHE A 304 19.70 5.17 6.08
C PHE A 304 20.49 5.51 7.34
N ASN A 305 20.11 6.54 8.06
CA ASN A 305 20.77 7.06 9.25
C ASN A 305 19.96 6.86 10.54
N SER A 306 19.00 5.92 10.55
CA SER A 306 18.23 5.58 11.74
C SER A 306 19.15 5.30 12.92
N PRO A 307 18.94 5.93 14.08
CA PRO A 307 19.67 5.64 15.30
C PRO A 307 19.25 4.33 15.96
N ASN A 308 18.08 3.77 15.62
CA ASN A 308 17.47 2.61 16.27
C ASN A 308 17.22 1.46 15.32
N LYS A 309 18.15 1.17 14.39
CA LYS A 309 18.01 0.12 13.37
C LYS A 309 17.65 -1.24 13.96
N ALA A 310 18.26 -1.64 15.08
CA ALA A 310 17.92 -2.89 15.77
C ALA A 310 16.46 -2.87 16.24
N GLY A 311 16.01 -1.77 16.82
CA GLY A 311 14.61 -1.59 17.23
C GLY A 311 13.66 -1.66 16.05
N ALA A 312 13.97 -0.98 14.94
CA ALA A 312 13.18 -1.01 13.72
C ALA A 312 13.06 -2.43 13.15
N MET A 313 14.16 -3.19 13.10
CA MET A 313 14.14 -4.61 12.67
C MET A 313 13.20 -5.45 13.53
N VAL A 314 13.21 -5.25 14.87
CA VAL A 314 12.34 -6.01 15.80
C VAL A 314 10.88 -5.63 15.62
N VAL A 315 10.57 -4.34 15.44
CA VAL A 315 9.20 -3.88 15.17
C VAL A 315 8.69 -4.44 13.84
N ILE A 316 9.49 -4.37 12.77
CA ILE A 316 9.14 -4.94 11.45
C ILE A 316 8.89 -6.44 11.57
N ASN A 317 9.79 -7.17 12.26
CA ASN A 317 9.63 -8.61 12.45
C ASN A 317 8.35 -8.96 13.24
N ALA A 318 7.98 -8.14 14.24
CA ALA A 318 6.73 -8.33 14.96
C ALA A 318 5.51 -8.09 14.07
N ILE A 319 5.50 -7.04 13.23
CA ILE A 319 4.39 -6.72 12.34
C ILE A 319 4.12 -7.84 11.33
N ILE A 320 5.15 -8.51 10.82
CA ILE A 320 5.00 -9.63 9.88
C ILE A 320 4.80 -11.00 10.56
N SER A 321 4.54 -11.05 11.86
CA SER A 321 4.18 -12.30 12.56
C SER A 321 2.73 -12.69 12.27
N GLY A 322 2.42 -14.00 12.33
CA GLY A 322 1.04 -14.49 12.17
C GLY A 322 0.07 -13.84 13.14
N GLU A 323 0.49 -13.65 14.41
CA GLU A 323 -0.32 -13.01 15.46
C GLU A 323 -0.70 -11.56 15.08
N ILE A 324 0.27 -10.73 14.75
CA ILE A 324 0.00 -9.29 14.43
C ILE A 324 -0.70 -9.15 13.10
N GLN A 325 -0.37 -9.96 12.10
CA GLN A 325 -1.08 -9.98 10.81
C GLN A 325 -2.55 -10.40 10.97
N LEU A 326 -2.87 -11.33 11.88
CA LEU A 326 -4.26 -11.68 12.20
C LEU A 326 -5.01 -10.48 12.80
N THR A 327 -4.37 -9.72 13.70
CA THR A 327 -5.00 -8.51 14.24
C THR A 327 -5.21 -7.43 13.19
N GLN A 328 -4.26 -7.27 12.26
CA GLN A 328 -4.36 -6.36 11.10
C GLN A 328 -5.53 -6.74 10.22
N TYR A 329 -5.64 -8.01 9.85
CA TYR A 329 -6.73 -8.53 9.03
C TYR A 329 -8.10 -8.34 9.70
N ALA A 330 -8.20 -8.64 10.99
CA ALA A 330 -9.45 -8.53 11.74
C ALA A 330 -9.86 -7.08 12.05
N GLN A 331 -8.91 -6.19 12.37
CA GLN A 331 -9.20 -4.83 12.83
C GLN A 331 -9.18 -3.79 11.70
N LEU A 332 -8.28 -3.96 10.72
CA LEU A 332 -8.13 -3.02 9.61
C LEU A 332 -8.80 -3.51 8.32
N ARG A 333 -9.08 -4.82 8.24
CA ARG A 333 -9.53 -5.43 6.98
C ARG A 333 -8.53 -5.17 5.85
N GLU A 334 -7.25 -5.36 6.12
CA GLU A 334 -6.19 -5.33 5.13
C GLU A 334 -5.77 -6.77 4.78
N LEU A 335 -5.52 -7.05 3.50
CA LEU A 335 -5.07 -8.37 3.07
C LEU A 335 -3.71 -8.69 3.70
N PRO A 336 -3.58 -9.85 4.39
CA PRO A 336 -2.35 -10.21 5.07
C PRO A 336 -1.24 -10.57 4.08
N VAL A 337 0.01 -10.41 4.51
CA VAL A 337 1.19 -10.82 3.76
C VAL A 337 1.68 -12.21 4.11
N VAL A 338 1.10 -12.83 5.14
CA VAL A 338 1.48 -14.19 5.55
C VAL A 338 1.00 -15.21 4.52
N ALA A 339 1.87 -16.15 4.19
CA ALA A 339 1.57 -17.26 3.31
C ALA A 339 0.75 -18.32 4.07
N THR A 340 -0.43 -18.65 3.55
CA THR A 340 -1.36 -19.57 4.24
C THR A 340 -0.78 -20.96 4.47
N GLU A 341 0.09 -21.44 3.58
CA GLU A 341 0.79 -22.71 3.67
C GLU A 341 1.86 -22.76 4.77
N LYS A 342 2.24 -21.59 5.31
CA LYS A 342 3.19 -21.47 6.44
C LYS A 342 2.52 -21.35 7.79
N LEU A 343 1.20 -21.11 7.79
CA LEU A 343 0.42 -21.02 9.02
C LEU A 343 0.20 -22.41 9.63
N SER A 344 0.23 -22.49 10.94
CA SER A 344 -0.27 -23.67 11.66
C SER A 344 -1.78 -23.85 11.41
N ALA A 345 -2.31 -25.03 11.64
CA ALA A 345 -3.75 -25.28 11.49
C ALA A 345 -4.61 -24.39 12.40
N GLU A 346 -4.10 -24.01 13.57
CA GLU A 346 -4.77 -23.11 14.51
C GLU A 346 -4.77 -21.66 13.99
N GLU A 347 -3.63 -21.16 13.52
CA GLU A 347 -3.52 -19.84 12.91
C GLU A 347 -4.41 -19.74 11.66
N LEU A 348 -4.34 -20.71 10.75
CA LEU A 348 -5.17 -20.73 9.54
C LEU A 348 -6.67 -20.69 9.90
N ALA A 349 -7.11 -21.48 10.87
CA ALA A 349 -8.50 -21.46 11.32
C ALA A 349 -8.91 -20.10 11.92
N ALA A 350 -7.98 -19.38 12.56
CA ALA A 350 -8.21 -18.03 13.08
C ALA A 350 -8.34 -17.00 11.95
N PHE A 351 -7.51 -17.08 10.90
CA PHE A 351 -7.64 -16.23 9.71
C PHE A 351 -8.95 -16.50 8.96
N ASP A 352 -9.33 -17.75 8.79
CA ASP A 352 -10.58 -18.17 8.11
C ASP A 352 -11.84 -17.72 8.88
N ALA A 353 -11.73 -17.54 10.20
CA ALA A 353 -12.83 -17.09 11.06
C ALA A 353 -13.03 -15.57 11.07
N VAL A 354 -12.16 -14.79 10.42
CA VAL A 354 -12.29 -13.32 10.39
C VAL A 354 -13.53 -12.93 9.59
N ASP A 355 -14.43 -12.18 10.22
CA ASP A 355 -15.57 -11.57 9.54
C ASP A 355 -15.14 -10.27 8.82
N LEU A 356 -15.11 -10.33 7.52
CA LEU A 356 -14.77 -9.19 6.67
C LEU A 356 -15.92 -8.19 6.48
N GLY A 357 -17.12 -8.54 6.96
CA GLY A 357 -18.31 -7.70 6.84
C GLY A 357 -19.07 -7.86 5.53
N LYS A 358 -19.99 -6.94 5.26
CA LYS A 358 -20.89 -6.99 4.11
C LYS A 358 -20.32 -6.24 2.90
N GLY A 359 -20.82 -6.60 1.73
CA GLY A 359 -20.56 -5.84 0.49
C GLY A 359 -19.17 -6.01 -0.10
N VAL A 360 -18.40 -7.00 0.34
CA VAL A 360 -17.04 -7.24 -0.10
C VAL A 360 -16.88 -8.61 -0.75
N LEU A 361 -15.91 -8.74 -1.64
CA LEU A 361 -15.50 -10.02 -2.22
C LEU A 361 -14.68 -10.83 -1.19
N SER A 362 -14.74 -12.14 -1.29
CA SER A 362 -13.86 -13.01 -0.51
C SER A 362 -12.39 -12.84 -0.93
N GLN A 363 -11.46 -13.17 -0.04
CA GLN A 363 -10.03 -13.19 -0.37
C GLN A 363 -9.73 -14.06 -1.59
N ALA A 364 -10.41 -15.23 -1.71
CA ALA A 364 -10.23 -16.15 -2.83
C ALA A 364 -10.67 -15.52 -4.17
N GLU A 365 -11.80 -14.80 -4.20
CA GLU A 365 -12.27 -14.08 -5.38
C GLU A 365 -11.32 -12.95 -5.77
N LEU A 366 -10.85 -12.19 -4.80
CA LEU A 366 -9.87 -11.12 -5.04
C LEU A 366 -8.58 -11.68 -5.64
N LEU A 367 -8.01 -12.73 -5.05
CA LEU A 367 -6.76 -13.34 -5.53
C LEU A 367 -6.93 -13.99 -6.93
N ALA A 368 -8.11 -14.55 -7.25
CA ALA A 368 -8.39 -15.11 -8.58
C ALA A 368 -8.40 -14.03 -9.68
N HIS A 369 -8.65 -12.77 -9.32
CA HIS A 369 -8.72 -11.62 -10.22
C HIS A 369 -7.63 -10.59 -9.94
N ARG A 370 -6.49 -11.02 -9.37
CA ARG A 370 -5.38 -10.13 -9.06
C ARG A 370 -4.38 -10.06 -10.19
N LEU A 371 -4.07 -8.86 -10.65
CA LEU A 371 -3.03 -8.57 -11.63
C LEU A 371 -1.80 -7.94 -10.96
N PRO A 372 -0.60 -8.23 -11.46
CA PRO A 372 0.61 -7.63 -10.92
C PRO A 372 0.64 -6.12 -11.17
N GLU A 373 1.37 -5.39 -10.33
CA GLU A 373 1.58 -3.96 -10.54
C GLU A 373 2.51 -3.70 -11.75
N MET A 374 2.43 -2.51 -12.29
CA MET A 374 3.26 -2.06 -13.40
C MET A 374 4.63 -1.59 -12.91
N PRO A 375 5.72 -1.71 -13.69
CA PRO A 375 7.02 -1.16 -13.31
C PRO A 375 6.95 0.30 -12.87
N ALA A 376 7.55 0.60 -11.73
CA ALA A 376 7.56 1.94 -11.14
C ALA A 376 8.03 3.04 -12.12
N SER A 377 8.97 2.70 -13.01
CA SER A 377 9.50 3.62 -14.01
C SER A 377 8.48 4.05 -15.08
N LEU A 378 7.42 3.28 -15.30
CA LEU A 378 6.37 3.62 -16.29
C LEU A 378 5.31 4.55 -15.71
N VAL A 379 5.10 4.54 -14.40
CA VAL A 379 4.01 5.28 -13.74
C VAL A 379 4.05 6.77 -14.04
N PRO A 380 5.15 7.53 -13.80
CA PRO A 380 5.18 8.97 -14.07
C PRO A 380 5.06 9.29 -15.57
N ILE A 381 5.49 8.39 -16.46
CA ILE A 381 5.34 8.56 -17.91
C ILE A 381 3.86 8.47 -18.29
N ILE A 382 3.14 7.47 -17.77
CA ILE A 382 1.70 7.29 -18.01
C ILE A 382 0.91 8.48 -17.48
N GLU A 383 1.26 9.00 -16.31
CA GLU A 383 0.62 10.16 -15.71
C GLU A 383 0.82 11.42 -16.58
N GLN A 384 2.02 11.63 -17.09
CA GLN A 384 2.31 12.71 -18.04
C GLN A 384 1.52 12.57 -19.35
N ILE A 385 1.44 11.36 -19.89
CA ILE A 385 0.67 11.08 -21.11
C ILE A 385 -0.83 11.30 -20.86
N TRP A 386 -1.36 10.80 -19.76
CA TRP A 386 -2.76 11.00 -19.39
C TRP A 386 -3.13 12.49 -19.31
N LEU A 387 -2.29 13.28 -18.65
CA LEU A 387 -2.51 14.72 -18.53
C LEU A 387 -2.51 15.41 -19.90
N ALA A 388 -1.63 15.00 -20.80
CA ALA A 388 -1.52 15.59 -22.15
C ALA A 388 -2.61 15.14 -23.11
N GLU A 389 -3.08 13.90 -23.01
CA GLU A 389 -3.88 13.23 -24.05
C GLU A 389 -5.32 12.94 -23.64
N VAL A 390 -5.66 12.98 -22.36
CA VAL A 390 -7.00 12.60 -21.88
C VAL A 390 -7.74 13.76 -21.23
N VAL A 391 -7.07 14.58 -20.39
CA VAL A 391 -7.73 15.65 -19.65
C VAL A 391 -8.27 16.72 -20.58
N GLY A 392 -9.59 16.93 -20.57
CA GLY A 392 -10.26 17.96 -21.37
C GLY A 392 -10.25 17.70 -22.89
N LYS A 393 -10.07 16.45 -23.31
CA LYS A 393 -10.07 16.05 -24.72
C LYS A 393 -11.42 15.43 -25.11
#